data_c65f9b5ad078cc8404202b596ce8a6bb
#
_entry.id   c65f9b5ad078cc8404202b596ce8a6bb
#
_cell.length_a   1.000
_cell.length_b   1.000
_cell.length_c   1.000
_cell.angle_alpha   90.00
_cell.angle_beta   90.00
_cell.angle_gamma   90.00
#
_symmetry.space_group_name_H-M   'P 1'
#
loop_
_entity.id
_entity.type
_entity.pdbx_description
1 polymer ?
#
loop_
_entity_poly.entity_id
_entity_poly.type
_entity_poly.pdbx_seq_one_letter_code
_entity_poly.pdbx_strand_id
1 'polypeptide(L)'
;MKVFIKVSGVLFFLFFCSLLQNKAISQGFEMPQKGFCAHRGAMTTHPENTLPAFNQAILSGAQMIELDVQFSKDSALIIMHDGTVDRTTNGHGEVASLTLKELKLLDAGSWMDSSFIGTSIPVLKEVFEIMPKNTWLNVHLKGGYALGKKVAALIMEMGIAHQAVMAVQADAGKGARSVSNDILICNMERQSGGMDYVEGTIQMGANFIQLKGPVSNEFENFTKLLHNKGITVNYFGTDDPKLLSTLFGLGIDFPLVNDIVKAVDYSNEFQITPVSPLF
;
A
#
# COMPACT_ATOMS: atom_id res chain seq x y z
N MET A 1 58.00 -62.68 2.58
CA MET A 1 56.65 -62.66 3.10
C MET A 1 56.19 -61.18 3.11
N LYS A 2 55.48 -60.74 2.04
CA LYS A 2 55.04 -59.34 1.87
C LYS A 2 53.60 -59.23 2.35
N VAL A 3 53.37 -58.45 3.37
CA VAL A 3 52.06 -58.14 3.93
C VAL A 3 51.49 -56.98 3.11
N PHE A 4 50.36 -57.23 2.39
CA PHE A 4 49.56 -56.17 1.71
C PHE A 4 48.57 -55.62 2.73
N ILE A 5 48.70 -54.33 3.06
CA ILE A 5 47.70 -53.57 3.81
C ILE A 5 46.74 -52.96 2.77
N LYS A 6 45.48 -53.42 2.76
CA LYS A 6 44.39 -52.79 2.02
C LYS A 6 43.94 -51.54 2.78
N VAL A 7 44.11 -50.38 2.20
CA VAL A 7 43.50 -49.12 2.65
C VAL A 7 42.12 -49.00 2.01
N SER A 8 41.07 -49.17 2.82
CA SER A 8 39.69 -48.87 2.41
C SER A 8 39.48 -47.35 2.36
N GLY A 9 39.37 -46.83 1.16
CA GLY A 9 38.98 -45.45 0.93
C GLY A 9 37.49 -45.27 1.22
N VAL A 10 37.15 -44.61 2.32
CA VAL A 10 35.79 -44.10 2.58
C VAL A 10 35.62 -42.83 1.75
N LEU A 11 34.83 -42.90 0.69
CA LEU A 11 34.42 -41.77 -0.11
C LEU A 11 33.39 -40.98 0.72
N PHE A 12 33.82 -39.85 1.28
CA PHE A 12 32.91 -38.88 1.89
C PHE A 12 32.22 -38.10 0.76
N PHE A 13 30.99 -38.51 0.43
CA PHE A 13 30.08 -37.76 -0.40
C PHE A 13 29.59 -36.56 0.43
N LEU A 14 30.23 -35.40 0.28
CA LEU A 14 29.70 -34.14 0.72
C LEU A 14 28.46 -33.81 -0.10
N PHE A 15 27.30 -34.09 0.47
CA PHE A 15 26.02 -33.61 -0.03
C PHE A 15 26.03 -32.08 0.14
N PHE A 16 26.44 -31.39 -0.89
CA PHE A 16 26.24 -29.94 -1.01
C PHE A 16 24.75 -29.75 -1.24
N CYS A 17 23.99 -29.63 -0.14
CA CYS A 17 22.61 -29.19 -0.17
C CYS A 17 22.61 -27.74 -0.60
N SER A 18 22.61 -27.48 -1.90
CA SER A 18 22.33 -26.18 -2.46
C SER A 18 20.92 -25.80 -2.01
N LEU A 19 20.83 -24.92 -1.04
CA LEU A 19 19.65 -24.12 -0.77
C LEU A 19 19.33 -23.36 -2.06
N LEU A 20 18.56 -23.98 -2.93
CA LEU A 20 17.79 -23.30 -3.95
C LEU A 20 16.81 -22.41 -3.18
N GLN A 21 17.27 -21.21 -2.82
CA GLN A 21 16.36 -20.10 -2.61
C GLN A 21 15.52 -20.03 -3.89
N ASN A 22 14.27 -20.41 -3.78
CA ASN A 22 13.25 -20.04 -4.75
C ASN A 22 13.20 -18.52 -4.78
N LYS A 23 14.10 -17.90 -5.55
CA LYS A 23 13.84 -16.57 -6.11
C LYS A 23 12.59 -16.80 -6.94
N ALA A 24 11.45 -16.35 -6.40
CA ALA A 24 10.28 -16.10 -7.22
C ALA A 24 10.82 -15.41 -8.48
N ILE A 25 10.52 -15.96 -9.63
CA ILE A 25 10.87 -15.38 -10.93
C ILE A 25 10.31 -13.97 -10.87
N SER A 26 11.17 -12.96 -10.75
CA SER A 26 10.75 -11.58 -10.74
C SER A 26 10.04 -11.39 -12.09
N GLN A 27 8.79 -11.00 -12.04
CA GLN A 27 8.03 -10.64 -13.23
C GLN A 27 8.72 -9.44 -13.86
N GLY A 28 9.79 -9.58 -14.60
CA GLY A 28 10.57 -8.66 -15.44
C GLY A 28 10.48 -7.13 -15.23
N PHE A 29 9.97 -6.66 -14.06
CA PHE A 29 9.87 -5.25 -13.67
C PHE A 29 10.27 -5.09 -12.19
N GLU A 30 10.77 -3.90 -11.86
CA GLU A 30 11.08 -3.52 -10.47
C GLU A 30 9.99 -2.59 -9.92
N MET A 31 9.62 -2.80 -8.66
CA MET A 31 8.70 -1.90 -7.96
C MET A 31 9.43 -0.58 -7.63
N PRO A 32 8.75 0.58 -7.72
CA PRO A 32 9.32 1.86 -7.34
C PRO A 32 9.90 1.84 -5.92
N GLN A 33 11.11 2.37 -5.74
CA GLN A 33 11.76 2.44 -4.44
C GLN A 33 11.42 3.75 -3.70
N LYS A 34 11.05 4.80 -4.43
CA LYS A 34 10.57 6.08 -3.91
C LYS A 34 9.62 6.75 -4.91
N GLY A 35 8.82 7.68 -4.43
CA GLY A 35 7.93 8.44 -5.28
C GLY A 35 6.77 9.05 -4.51
N PHE A 36 5.73 9.46 -5.22
CA PHE A 36 4.53 10.00 -4.61
C PHE A 36 3.48 8.91 -4.41
N CYS A 37 2.80 8.97 -3.26
CA CYS A 37 1.62 8.17 -2.99
C CYS A 37 0.37 9.03 -3.23
N ALA A 38 -0.42 8.69 -4.24
CA ALA A 38 -1.65 9.41 -4.59
C ALA A 38 -2.74 9.08 -3.55
N HIS A 39 -3.07 10.03 -2.69
CA HIS A 39 -4.06 9.91 -1.62
C HIS A 39 -5.47 9.78 -2.20
N ARG A 40 -6.13 8.64 -2.00
CA ARG A 40 -7.47 8.30 -2.56
C ARG A 40 -7.55 8.45 -4.07
N GLY A 41 -6.44 8.18 -4.78
CA GLY A 41 -6.28 8.49 -6.20
C GLY A 41 -5.95 9.97 -6.46
N ALA A 42 -6.36 10.51 -7.61
CA ALA A 42 -6.16 11.92 -7.97
C ALA A 42 -7.26 12.80 -7.39
N MET A 43 -7.40 12.83 -6.06
CA MET A 43 -8.55 13.38 -5.33
C MET A 43 -8.79 14.89 -5.47
N THR A 44 -7.82 15.66 -5.99
CA THR A 44 -8.01 17.11 -6.23
C THR A 44 -8.67 17.40 -7.56
N THR A 45 -8.61 16.47 -8.51
CA THR A 45 -9.14 16.62 -9.87
C THR A 45 -10.26 15.63 -10.21
N HIS A 46 -10.39 14.56 -9.43
CA HIS A 46 -11.38 13.49 -9.62
C HIS A 46 -12.00 13.09 -8.27
N PRO A 47 -13.25 12.57 -8.26
CA PRO A 47 -13.90 12.19 -7.01
C PRO A 47 -13.08 11.13 -6.27
N GLU A 48 -12.70 11.42 -5.02
CA GLU A 48 -11.86 10.58 -4.19
C GLU A 48 -12.39 9.13 -4.09
N ASN A 49 -11.47 8.15 -4.00
CA ASN A 49 -11.83 6.74 -3.83
C ASN A 49 -12.76 6.18 -4.93
N THR A 50 -12.65 6.68 -6.16
CA THR A 50 -13.41 6.18 -7.32
C THR A 50 -12.49 5.69 -8.45
N LEU A 51 -13.02 4.86 -9.37
CA LEU A 51 -12.25 4.39 -10.51
C LEU A 51 -11.72 5.53 -11.39
N PRO A 52 -12.46 6.63 -11.66
CA PRO A 52 -11.90 7.80 -12.33
C PRO A 52 -10.67 8.41 -11.63
N ALA A 53 -10.70 8.55 -10.29
CA ALA A 53 -9.58 9.08 -9.52
C ALA A 53 -8.34 8.16 -9.58
N PHE A 54 -8.55 6.85 -9.50
CA PHE A 54 -7.47 5.88 -9.62
C PHE A 54 -6.87 5.84 -11.03
N ASN A 55 -7.71 5.83 -12.06
CA ASN A 55 -7.25 5.91 -13.45
C ASN A 55 -6.42 7.18 -13.71
N GLN A 56 -6.86 8.33 -13.19
CA GLN A 56 -6.08 9.57 -13.32
C GLN A 56 -4.75 9.49 -12.58
N ALA A 57 -4.68 8.89 -11.40
CA ALA A 57 -3.43 8.68 -10.69
C ALA A 57 -2.47 7.76 -11.46
N ILE A 58 -2.99 6.69 -12.09
CA ILE A 58 -2.23 5.81 -12.98
C ILE A 58 -1.69 6.58 -14.19
N LEU A 59 -2.55 7.35 -14.86
CA LEU A 59 -2.17 8.16 -16.02
C LEU A 59 -1.11 9.22 -15.67
N SER A 60 -1.16 9.76 -14.46
CA SER A 60 -0.14 10.68 -13.95
C SER A 60 1.20 10.00 -13.63
N GLY A 61 1.25 8.66 -13.62
CA GLY A 61 2.47 7.91 -13.34
C GLY A 61 2.81 7.83 -11.85
N ALA A 62 1.81 7.80 -10.96
CA ALA A 62 1.99 7.63 -9.53
C ALA A 62 2.76 6.35 -9.20
N GLN A 63 3.71 6.42 -8.27
CA GLN A 63 4.49 5.28 -7.82
C GLN A 63 3.73 4.43 -6.81
N MET A 64 2.85 5.04 -6.06
CA MET A 64 1.94 4.40 -5.10
C MET A 64 0.57 5.05 -5.18
N ILE A 65 -0.49 4.28 -4.99
CA ILE A 65 -1.87 4.77 -4.93
C ILE A 65 -2.48 4.28 -3.62
N GLU A 66 -3.01 5.22 -2.84
CA GLU A 66 -3.70 4.91 -1.59
C GLU A 66 -5.20 4.86 -1.81
N LEU A 67 -5.86 3.98 -1.08
CA LEU A 67 -7.30 3.77 -1.10
C LEU A 67 -7.82 3.30 0.26
N ASP A 68 -9.05 3.66 0.60
CA ASP A 68 -9.68 3.29 1.87
C ASP A 68 -10.71 2.18 1.66
N VAL A 69 -10.66 1.12 2.48
CA VAL A 69 -11.60 0.00 2.40
C VAL A 69 -12.34 -0.25 3.71
N GLN A 70 -13.63 -0.52 3.63
CA GLN A 70 -14.48 -0.89 4.75
C GLN A 70 -15.57 -1.89 4.32
N PHE A 71 -16.32 -2.43 5.29
CA PHE A 71 -17.42 -3.32 5.01
C PHE A 71 -18.74 -2.58 4.74
N SER A 72 -19.52 -3.08 3.77
CA SER A 72 -20.95 -2.86 3.69
C SER A 72 -21.71 -3.72 4.70
N LYS A 73 -23.04 -3.53 4.83
CA LYS A 73 -23.93 -4.35 5.65
C LYS A 73 -23.85 -5.85 5.35
N ASP A 74 -23.72 -6.21 4.09
CA ASP A 74 -23.60 -7.58 3.59
C ASP A 74 -22.14 -8.00 3.37
N SER A 75 -21.22 -7.29 4.06
CA SER A 75 -19.79 -7.59 4.10
C SER A 75 -19.07 -7.52 2.75
N ALA A 76 -19.55 -6.76 1.76
CA ALA A 76 -18.75 -6.42 0.59
C ALA A 76 -17.61 -5.46 0.98
N LEU A 77 -16.48 -5.54 0.26
CA LEU A 77 -15.31 -4.67 0.47
C LEU A 77 -15.51 -3.38 -0.34
N ILE A 78 -15.97 -2.32 0.33
CA ILE A 78 -16.35 -1.03 -0.27
C ILE A 78 -15.20 -0.05 -0.20
N ILE A 79 -14.96 0.68 -1.29
CA ILE A 79 -13.95 1.75 -1.34
C ILE A 79 -14.60 3.06 -0.96
N MET A 80 -14.33 3.52 0.27
CA MET A 80 -14.82 4.79 0.81
C MET A 80 -14.08 5.13 2.09
N HIS A 81 -13.76 6.43 2.27
CA HIS A 81 -13.03 6.90 3.44
C HIS A 81 -13.92 7.04 4.68
N ASP A 82 -15.04 7.75 4.55
CA ASP A 82 -15.92 8.06 5.68
C ASP A 82 -16.78 6.85 6.06
N GLY A 83 -17.17 6.77 7.31
CA GLY A 83 -18.12 5.75 7.77
C GLY A 83 -19.55 5.97 7.27
N THR A 84 -19.83 7.13 6.64
CA THR A 84 -21.13 7.46 6.02
C THR A 84 -20.94 7.82 4.55
N VAL A 85 -22.02 7.71 3.77
CA VAL A 85 -22.03 8.05 2.33
C VAL A 85 -22.28 9.53 2.06
N ASP A 86 -22.58 10.34 3.07
CA ASP A 86 -23.18 11.67 2.96
C ASP A 86 -22.30 12.70 2.25
N ARG A 87 -20.97 12.67 2.49
CA ARG A 87 -20.05 13.70 1.95
C ARG A 87 -19.72 13.51 0.48
N THR A 88 -19.57 12.28 0.05
CA THR A 88 -19.03 11.95 -1.27
C THR A 88 -20.02 11.24 -2.18
N THR A 89 -21.31 11.24 -1.81
CA THR A 89 -22.39 10.69 -2.65
C THR A 89 -23.66 11.54 -2.56
N ASN A 90 -24.64 11.20 -3.39
CA ASN A 90 -25.98 11.74 -3.33
C ASN A 90 -26.90 11.01 -2.33
N GLY A 91 -26.38 10.06 -1.54
CA GLY A 91 -27.12 9.30 -0.53
C GLY A 91 -26.83 9.76 0.90
N HIS A 92 -27.46 9.09 1.87
CA HIS A 92 -27.31 9.35 3.29
C HIS A 92 -27.21 8.06 4.11
N GLY A 93 -26.48 8.10 5.22
CA GLY A 93 -26.40 7.05 6.21
C GLY A 93 -25.05 6.33 6.26
N GLU A 94 -24.97 5.38 7.20
CA GLU A 94 -23.73 4.62 7.44
C GLU A 94 -23.48 3.58 6.33
N VAL A 95 -22.24 3.48 5.86
CA VAL A 95 -21.81 2.46 4.90
C VAL A 95 -22.11 1.05 5.41
N ALA A 96 -21.86 0.80 6.70
CA ALA A 96 -22.10 -0.48 7.34
C ALA A 96 -23.61 -0.85 7.50
N SER A 97 -24.51 0.11 7.24
CA SER A 97 -25.96 -0.09 7.29
C SER A 97 -26.57 -0.33 5.90
N LEU A 98 -25.81 -0.10 4.82
CA LEU A 98 -26.24 -0.25 3.43
C LEU A 98 -25.63 -1.51 2.81
N THR A 99 -26.43 -2.24 2.03
CA THR A 99 -25.97 -3.39 1.24
C THR A 99 -25.16 -2.93 0.02
N LEU A 100 -24.34 -3.80 -0.55
CA LEU A 100 -23.63 -3.52 -1.82
C LEU A 100 -24.58 -3.02 -2.90
N LYS A 101 -25.77 -3.63 -3.02
CA LYS A 101 -26.76 -3.23 -4.02
C LYS A 101 -27.24 -1.79 -3.81
N GLU A 102 -27.48 -1.37 -2.58
CA GLU A 102 -27.89 -0.01 -2.25
C GLU A 102 -26.74 0.98 -2.50
N LEU A 103 -25.51 0.64 -2.08
CA LEU A 103 -24.34 1.46 -2.32
C LEU A 103 -24.05 1.67 -3.82
N LYS A 104 -24.24 0.65 -4.65
CA LYS A 104 -24.04 0.75 -6.10
C LYS A 104 -25.08 1.61 -6.84
N LEU A 105 -26.17 1.99 -6.20
CA LEU A 105 -27.17 2.92 -6.76
C LEU A 105 -26.82 4.39 -6.48
N LEU A 106 -25.85 4.66 -5.61
CA LEU A 106 -25.45 6.01 -5.26
C LEU A 106 -24.49 6.58 -6.31
N ASP A 107 -24.61 7.88 -6.54
CA ASP A 107 -23.70 8.66 -7.36
C ASP A 107 -22.58 9.21 -6.47
N ALA A 108 -21.35 8.76 -6.69
CA ALA A 108 -20.16 9.16 -5.95
C ALA A 108 -19.31 10.20 -6.70
N GLY A 109 -19.83 10.83 -7.75
CA GLY A 109 -19.10 11.80 -8.58
C GLY A 109 -19.70 13.19 -8.62
N SER A 110 -21.01 13.31 -8.65
CA SER A 110 -21.73 14.58 -8.86
C SER A 110 -21.49 15.63 -7.77
N TRP A 111 -21.07 15.22 -6.57
CA TRP A 111 -20.70 16.13 -5.48
C TRP A 111 -19.46 16.97 -5.83
N MET A 112 -18.58 16.48 -6.70
CA MET A 112 -17.36 17.17 -7.08
C MET A 112 -17.57 18.03 -8.35
N ASP A 113 -18.08 17.41 -9.41
CA ASP A 113 -18.36 18.10 -10.68
C ASP A 113 -19.38 17.33 -11.52
N SER A 114 -20.15 18.04 -12.34
CA SER A 114 -21.18 17.45 -13.21
C SER A 114 -20.63 16.48 -14.26
N SER A 115 -19.36 16.59 -14.63
CA SER A 115 -18.70 15.65 -15.55
C SER A 115 -18.54 14.24 -14.98
N PHE A 116 -18.66 14.09 -13.65
CA PHE A 116 -18.56 12.81 -12.95
C PHE A 116 -19.91 12.22 -12.53
N ILE A 117 -21.03 12.79 -12.99
CA ILE A 117 -22.36 12.22 -12.73
C ILE A 117 -22.41 10.76 -13.18
N GLY A 118 -22.98 9.90 -12.32
CA GLY A 118 -23.11 8.46 -12.57
C GLY A 118 -21.87 7.64 -12.16
N THR A 119 -20.88 8.26 -11.54
CA THR A 119 -19.75 7.52 -10.95
C THR A 119 -20.23 6.68 -9.78
N SER A 120 -20.05 5.36 -9.86
CA SER A 120 -20.46 4.44 -8.80
C SER A 120 -19.37 4.28 -7.73
N ILE A 121 -19.77 3.93 -6.50
CA ILE A 121 -18.86 3.52 -5.43
C ILE A 121 -18.20 2.20 -5.85
N PRO A 122 -16.85 2.09 -5.90
CA PRO A 122 -16.17 0.85 -6.27
C PRO A 122 -16.17 -0.17 -5.13
N VAL A 123 -16.06 -1.45 -5.49
CA VAL A 123 -15.59 -2.49 -4.57
C VAL A 123 -14.08 -2.71 -4.77
N LEU A 124 -13.41 -3.22 -3.75
CA LEU A 124 -11.95 -3.41 -3.76
C LEU A 124 -11.46 -4.22 -4.97
N LYS A 125 -12.22 -5.25 -5.38
CA LYS A 125 -11.88 -6.08 -6.52
C LYS A 125 -11.82 -5.27 -7.82
N GLU A 126 -12.80 -4.40 -8.07
CA GLU A 126 -12.84 -3.53 -9.26
C GLU A 126 -11.61 -2.60 -9.32
N VAL A 127 -11.15 -2.13 -8.15
CA VAL A 127 -9.93 -1.31 -8.06
C VAL A 127 -8.70 -2.14 -8.37
N PHE A 128 -8.57 -3.33 -7.80
CA PHE A 128 -7.43 -4.21 -8.07
C PHE A 128 -7.33 -4.63 -9.55
N GLU A 129 -8.47 -4.80 -10.23
CA GLU A 129 -8.52 -5.19 -11.65
C GLU A 129 -7.96 -4.13 -12.60
N ILE A 130 -7.99 -2.84 -12.23
CA ILE A 130 -7.46 -1.75 -13.06
C ILE A 130 -6.02 -1.36 -12.71
N MET A 131 -5.44 -1.91 -11.64
CA MET A 131 -4.12 -1.48 -11.18
C MET A 131 -2.98 -2.10 -12.01
N PRO A 132 -1.98 -1.28 -12.41
CA PRO A 132 -0.78 -1.79 -13.05
C PRO A 132 0.02 -2.68 -12.09
N LYS A 133 0.71 -3.69 -12.61
CA LYS A 133 1.54 -4.61 -11.81
C LYS A 133 2.76 -3.95 -11.15
N ASN A 134 3.18 -2.79 -11.65
CA ASN A 134 4.36 -2.06 -11.21
C ASN A 134 4.05 -0.76 -10.44
N THR A 135 2.87 -0.67 -9.84
CA THR A 135 2.45 0.44 -8.96
C THR A 135 2.11 -0.12 -7.59
N TRP A 136 2.62 0.49 -6.52
CA TRP A 136 2.26 0.12 -5.17
C TRP A 136 0.80 0.46 -4.85
N LEU A 137 0.15 -0.39 -4.08
CA LEU A 137 -1.19 -0.19 -3.54
C LEU A 137 -1.11 -0.06 -2.02
N ASN A 138 -1.44 1.11 -1.49
CA ASN A 138 -1.54 1.35 -0.05
C ASN A 138 -3.01 1.20 0.36
N VAL A 139 -3.40 0.00 0.78
CA VAL A 139 -4.79 -0.36 1.11
C VAL A 139 -5.06 -0.07 2.57
N HIS A 140 -5.68 1.07 2.86
CA HIS A 140 -5.99 1.52 4.22
C HIS A 140 -7.30 0.92 4.72
N LEU A 141 -7.23 0.11 5.77
CA LEU A 141 -8.37 -0.60 6.32
C LEU A 141 -9.09 0.20 7.43
N LYS A 142 -10.38 0.43 7.24
CA LYS A 142 -11.28 1.05 8.25
C LYS A 142 -12.02 -0.04 9.03
N GLY A 143 -11.29 -0.96 9.67
CA GLY A 143 -11.88 -2.04 10.45
C GLY A 143 -10.84 -2.98 11.06
N GLY A 144 -11.33 -3.99 11.79
CA GLY A 144 -10.49 -4.91 12.57
C GLY A 144 -10.20 -6.24 11.86
N TYR A 145 -10.03 -7.30 12.67
CA TYR A 145 -9.60 -8.63 12.27
C TYR A 145 -10.33 -9.21 11.04
N ALA A 146 -11.67 -9.14 11.04
CA ALA A 146 -12.47 -9.73 9.95
C ALA A 146 -12.21 -9.03 8.60
N LEU A 147 -12.07 -7.70 8.61
CA LEU A 147 -11.74 -6.91 7.42
C LEU A 147 -10.32 -7.26 6.95
N GLY A 148 -9.34 -7.28 7.86
CA GLY A 148 -7.96 -7.65 7.56
C GLY A 148 -7.86 -9.02 6.91
N LYS A 149 -8.55 -10.02 7.48
CA LYS A 149 -8.60 -11.38 6.93
C LYS A 149 -9.20 -11.41 5.52
N LYS A 150 -10.32 -10.70 5.30
CA LYS A 150 -11.01 -10.74 4.00
C LYS A 150 -10.23 -10.01 2.90
N VAL A 151 -9.63 -8.87 3.20
CA VAL A 151 -8.79 -8.12 2.25
C VAL A 151 -7.55 -8.95 1.89
N ALA A 152 -6.87 -9.53 2.88
CA ALA A 152 -5.71 -10.40 2.64
C ALA A 152 -6.04 -11.61 1.75
N ALA A 153 -7.21 -12.24 1.99
CA ALA A 153 -7.66 -13.36 1.15
C ALA A 153 -7.85 -12.93 -0.31
N LEU A 154 -8.43 -11.76 -0.56
CA LEU A 154 -8.60 -11.22 -1.91
C LEU A 154 -7.24 -10.88 -2.57
N ILE A 155 -6.30 -10.29 -1.83
CA ILE A 155 -4.94 -10.02 -2.32
C ILE A 155 -4.25 -11.30 -2.77
N MET A 156 -4.35 -12.37 -1.97
CA MET A 156 -3.77 -13.68 -2.31
C MET A 156 -4.47 -14.33 -3.50
N GLU A 157 -5.81 -14.27 -3.55
CA GLU A 157 -6.62 -14.79 -4.66
C GLU A 157 -6.25 -14.13 -5.99
N MET A 158 -6.02 -12.82 -5.99
CA MET A 158 -5.68 -12.05 -7.19
C MET A 158 -4.18 -12.08 -7.54
N GLY A 159 -3.33 -12.68 -6.68
CA GLY A 159 -1.89 -12.81 -6.93
C GLY A 159 -1.11 -11.49 -6.88
N ILE A 160 -1.62 -10.48 -6.18
CA ILE A 160 -1.04 -9.12 -6.11
C ILE A 160 -0.31 -8.83 -4.79
N ALA A 161 0.03 -9.86 -4.02
CA ALA A 161 0.74 -9.70 -2.75
C ALA A 161 2.10 -8.99 -2.88
N HIS A 162 2.71 -9.01 -4.07
CA HIS A 162 3.98 -8.35 -4.35
C HIS A 162 3.89 -6.81 -4.36
N GLN A 163 2.70 -6.23 -4.55
CA GLN A 163 2.47 -4.79 -4.69
C GLN A 163 1.44 -4.21 -3.71
N ALA A 164 0.62 -5.07 -3.07
CA ALA A 164 -0.43 -4.62 -2.15
C ALA A 164 0.09 -4.56 -0.71
N VAL A 165 0.10 -3.36 -0.14
CA VAL A 165 0.48 -3.09 1.25
C VAL A 165 -0.79 -2.77 2.02
N MET A 166 -1.07 -3.52 3.06
CA MET A 166 -2.23 -3.27 3.93
C MET A 166 -1.85 -2.29 5.05
N ALA A 167 -2.36 -1.07 5.00
CA ALA A 167 -2.22 -0.08 6.07
C ALA A 167 -3.26 -0.37 7.17
N VAL A 168 -2.79 -0.89 8.30
CA VAL A 168 -3.65 -1.51 9.31
C VAL A 168 -3.24 -1.21 10.74
N GLN A 169 -4.24 -1.19 11.62
CA GLN A 169 -4.03 -1.32 13.05
C GLN A 169 -3.75 -2.78 13.43
N ALA A 170 -3.24 -3.02 14.65
CA ALA A 170 -2.77 -4.32 15.09
C ALA A 170 -3.79 -5.46 14.93
N ASP A 171 -5.08 -5.20 15.20
CA ASP A 171 -6.13 -6.23 15.09
C ASP A 171 -6.38 -6.67 13.64
N ALA A 172 -6.49 -5.71 12.71
CA ALA A 172 -6.60 -6.02 11.29
C ALA A 172 -5.32 -6.71 10.74
N GLY A 173 -4.14 -6.31 11.23
CA GLY A 173 -2.87 -6.96 10.92
C GLY A 173 -2.84 -8.44 11.33
N LYS A 174 -3.37 -8.79 12.50
CA LYS A 174 -3.54 -10.20 12.91
C LYS A 174 -4.47 -10.95 11.96
N GLY A 175 -5.56 -10.32 11.53
CA GLY A 175 -6.47 -10.89 10.53
C GLY A 175 -5.75 -11.18 9.21
N ALA A 176 -4.95 -10.24 8.71
CA ALA A 176 -4.16 -10.41 7.49
C ALA A 176 -3.14 -11.55 7.62
N ARG A 177 -2.36 -11.57 8.68
CA ARG A 177 -1.35 -12.62 8.95
C ARG A 177 -1.95 -14.01 9.15
N SER A 178 -3.24 -14.11 9.56
CA SER A 178 -3.93 -15.41 9.63
C SER A 178 -4.18 -16.04 8.25
N VAL A 179 -4.07 -15.27 7.16
CA VAL A 179 -4.20 -15.74 5.78
C VAL A 179 -2.82 -16.10 5.21
N SER A 180 -1.87 -15.18 5.26
CA SER A 180 -0.49 -15.40 4.80
C SER A 180 0.49 -14.46 5.48
N ASN A 181 1.70 -14.94 5.74
CA ASN A 181 2.82 -14.12 6.17
C ASN A 181 3.43 -13.28 5.04
N ASP A 182 3.10 -13.56 3.78
CA ASP A 182 3.59 -12.81 2.61
C ASP A 182 2.85 -11.48 2.41
N ILE A 183 1.76 -11.25 3.13
CA ILE A 183 1.04 -9.99 3.09
C ILE A 183 1.92 -8.86 3.65
N LEU A 184 2.13 -7.83 2.86
CA LEU A 184 2.85 -6.63 3.28
C LEU A 184 1.98 -5.78 4.20
N ILE A 185 2.55 -5.36 5.33
CA ILE A 185 1.86 -4.55 6.36
C ILE A 185 2.51 -3.19 6.47
N CYS A 186 1.70 -2.14 6.42
CA CYS A 186 2.05 -0.80 6.91
C CYS A 186 1.41 -0.60 8.29
N ASN A 187 2.22 -0.28 9.29
CA ASN A 187 1.72 -0.03 10.64
C ASN A 187 0.94 1.29 10.71
N MET A 188 -0.30 1.23 11.20
CA MET A 188 -1.14 2.41 11.52
C MET A 188 -1.51 2.48 13.01
N GLU A 189 -0.98 1.57 13.82
CA GLU A 189 -1.23 1.54 15.26
C GLU A 189 -0.51 2.70 15.95
N ARG A 190 -1.26 3.62 16.57
CA ARG A 190 -0.72 4.83 17.24
C ARG A 190 0.14 5.70 16.33
N GLN A 191 -0.29 5.86 15.08
CA GLN A 191 0.44 6.65 14.08
C GLN A 191 0.89 8.02 14.62
N SER A 192 2.18 8.29 14.52
CA SER A 192 2.83 9.54 14.94
C SER A 192 4.12 9.80 14.18
N GLY A 193 4.85 10.85 14.54
CA GLY A 193 6.22 11.15 14.10
C GLY A 193 7.26 10.90 15.20
N GLY A 194 6.99 10.03 16.17
CA GLY A 194 7.88 9.79 17.32
C GLY A 194 8.52 8.41 17.34
N MET A 195 9.57 8.26 18.16
CA MET A 195 10.34 7.02 18.27
C MET A 195 9.49 5.82 18.73
N ASP A 196 8.55 6.01 19.65
CA ASP A 196 7.67 4.93 20.13
C ASP A 196 6.89 4.26 18.97
N TYR A 197 6.49 5.06 17.97
CA TYR A 197 5.82 4.54 16.78
C TYR A 197 6.78 3.78 15.86
N VAL A 198 8.01 4.28 15.72
CA VAL A 198 9.08 3.60 14.97
C VAL A 198 9.42 2.26 15.59
N GLU A 199 9.66 2.21 16.90
CA GLU A 199 9.93 0.98 17.63
C GLU A 199 8.76 -0.01 17.60
N GLY A 200 7.53 0.48 17.78
CA GLY A 200 6.31 -0.34 17.65
C GLY A 200 6.16 -0.95 16.26
N THR A 201 6.55 -0.22 15.21
CA THR A 201 6.55 -0.73 13.83
C THR A 201 7.55 -1.86 13.64
N ILE A 202 8.76 -1.70 14.16
CA ILE A 202 9.80 -2.74 14.12
C ILE A 202 9.35 -3.98 14.90
N GLN A 203 8.77 -3.80 16.10
CA GLN A 203 8.27 -4.90 16.93
C GLN A 203 7.09 -5.64 16.27
N MET A 204 6.24 -4.92 15.53
CA MET A 204 5.14 -5.52 14.76
C MET A 204 5.63 -6.39 13.60
N GLY A 205 6.89 -6.24 13.16
CA GLY A 205 7.42 -6.88 11.96
C GLY A 205 6.72 -6.35 10.70
N ALA A 206 6.38 -5.06 10.67
CA ALA A 206 5.76 -4.43 9.52
C ALA A 206 6.79 -4.16 8.42
N ASN A 207 6.32 -4.10 7.17
CA ASN A 207 7.14 -3.84 5.99
C ASN A 207 7.19 -2.34 5.66
N PHE A 208 6.16 -1.61 6.09
CA PHE A 208 5.99 -0.18 5.87
C PHE A 208 5.59 0.52 7.17
N ILE A 209 5.90 1.80 7.25
CA ILE A 209 5.44 2.73 8.28
C ILE A 209 4.89 3.98 7.60
N GLN A 210 3.92 4.66 8.21
CA GLN A 210 3.46 5.97 7.75
C GLN A 210 3.63 7.00 8.86
N LEU A 211 4.73 7.76 8.81
CA LEU A 211 4.99 8.85 9.75
C LEU A 211 3.97 9.98 9.57
N LYS A 212 3.72 10.72 10.63
CA LYS A 212 2.75 11.82 10.67
C LYS A 212 3.14 12.89 11.69
N GLY A 213 2.75 14.12 11.43
CA GLY A 213 2.96 15.25 12.34
C GLY A 213 4.11 16.15 11.92
N PRO A 214 4.59 17.04 12.79
CA PRO A 214 5.64 18.00 12.44
C PRO A 214 6.92 17.30 12.02
N VAL A 215 7.48 17.74 10.88
CA VAL A 215 8.75 17.22 10.38
C VAL A 215 9.89 17.79 11.20
N SER A 216 10.79 16.92 11.66
CA SER A 216 11.99 17.27 12.41
C SER A 216 13.23 16.58 11.85
N ASN A 217 14.42 17.04 12.22
CA ASN A 217 15.69 16.41 11.84
C ASN A 217 15.83 14.98 12.40
N GLU A 218 15.04 14.60 13.41
CA GLU A 218 15.02 13.22 13.93
C GLU A 218 14.56 12.22 12.90
N PHE A 219 13.74 12.65 11.91
CA PHE A 219 13.26 11.79 10.83
C PHE A 219 14.42 11.13 10.07
N GLU A 220 15.55 11.81 9.89
CA GLU A 220 16.74 11.22 9.25
C GLU A 220 17.28 10.00 10.04
N ASN A 221 17.26 10.07 11.36
CA ASN A 221 17.64 8.94 12.19
C ASN A 221 16.61 7.81 12.14
N PHE A 222 15.32 8.17 12.11
CA PHE A 222 14.22 7.19 12.01
C PHE A 222 14.25 6.46 10.68
N THR A 223 14.39 7.17 9.56
CA THR A 223 14.43 6.56 8.23
C THR A 223 15.66 5.66 8.07
N LYS A 224 16.85 6.09 8.53
CA LYS A 224 18.05 5.24 8.56
C LYS A 224 17.84 3.95 9.36
N LEU A 225 17.23 4.05 10.55
CA LEU A 225 16.94 2.89 11.39
C LEU A 225 15.96 1.93 10.70
N LEU A 226 14.88 2.48 10.11
CA LEU A 226 13.85 1.72 9.43
C LEU A 226 14.39 1.04 8.17
N HIS A 227 15.13 1.77 7.32
CA HIS A 227 15.76 1.22 6.12
C HIS A 227 16.75 0.10 6.44
N ASN A 228 17.53 0.21 7.53
CA ASN A 228 18.42 -0.86 7.99
C ASN A 228 17.65 -2.13 8.42
N LYS A 229 16.34 -2.02 8.64
CA LYS A 229 15.44 -3.15 8.92
C LYS A 229 14.63 -3.58 7.69
N GLY A 230 14.85 -2.96 6.53
CA GLY A 230 14.10 -3.22 5.32
C GLY A 230 12.66 -2.68 5.36
N ILE A 231 12.39 -1.65 6.18
CA ILE A 231 11.06 -1.03 6.32
C ILE A 231 11.01 0.23 5.48
N THR A 232 10.06 0.30 4.56
CA THR A 232 9.78 1.45 3.70
C THR A 232 9.00 2.52 4.46
N VAL A 233 9.31 3.80 4.22
CA VAL A 233 8.79 4.91 5.01
C VAL A 233 7.87 5.81 4.18
N ASN A 234 6.58 5.77 4.50
CA ASN A 234 5.59 6.73 4.01
C ASN A 234 5.50 7.92 4.97
N TYR A 235 4.99 9.03 4.47
CA TYR A 235 4.64 10.20 5.29
C TYR A 235 3.26 10.72 4.92
N PHE A 236 2.41 10.97 5.93
CA PHE A 236 1.08 11.53 5.70
C PHE A 236 1.12 13.04 5.66
N GLY A 237 0.87 13.56 4.55
CA GLY A 237 0.02 14.57 4.02
C GLY A 237 0.73 15.91 3.79
N THR A 238 1.31 16.14 2.59
CA THR A 238 1.65 17.49 2.13
C THR A 238 1.64 17.56 0.61
N ASP A 239 1.25 18.73 0.09
CA ASP A 239 1.39 19.10 -1.32
C ASP A 239 2.39 20.27 -1.50
N ASP A 240 3.05 20.73 -0.41
CA ASP A 240 4.08 21.77 -0.47
C ASP A 240 5.40 21.21 -1.05
N PRO A 241 5.86 21.68 -2.22
CA PRO A 241 7.08 21.18 -2.85
C PRO A 241 8.34 21.33 -1.98
N LYS A 242 8.40 22.39 -1.15
CA LYS A 242 9.55 22.60 -0.24
C LYS A 242 9.57 21.55 0.87
N LEU A 243 8.39 21.23 1.41
CA LEU A 243 8.29 20.18 2.41
C LEU A 243 8.54 18.80 1.79
N LEU A 244 8.05 18.53 0.57
CA LEU A 244 8.35 17.31 -0.18
C LEU A 244 9.86 17.16 -0.39
N SER A 245 10.57 18.22 -0.79
CA SER A 245 12.03 18.20 -0.92
C SER A 245 12.72 17.85 0.41
N THR A 246 12.26 18.44 1.50
CA THR A 246 12.77 18.15 2.85
C THR A 246 12.53 16.68 3.23
N LEU A 247 11.32 16.16 3.01
CA LEU A 247 10.95 14.78 3.32
C LEU A 247 11.83 13.77 2.56
N PHE A 248 12.01 13.97 1.24
CA PHE A 248 12.91 13.12 0.45
C PHE A 248 14.36 13.23 0.93
N GLY A 249 14.82 14.43 1.30
CA GLY A 249 16.15 14.65 1.88
C GLY A 249 16.35 13.93 3.22
N LEU A 250 15.29 13.76 3.99
CA LEU A 250 15.30 13.02 5.27
C LEU A 250 15.07 11.50 5.09
N GLY A 251 14.96 11.00 3.85
CA GLY A 251 14.83 9.58 3.55
C GLY A 251 13.40 9.05 3.60
N ILE A 252 12.38 9.90 3.48
CA ILE A 252 11.00 9.41 3.26
C ILE A 252 10.90 8.86 1.84
N ASP A 253 10.33 7.68 1.68
CA ASP A 253 10.22 7.00 0.40
C ASP A 253 8.96 7.42 -0.36
N PHE A 254 7.79 7.45 0.32
CA PHE A 254 6.50 7.75 -0.32
C PHE A 254 5.67 8.75 0.51
N PRO A 255 5.89 10.07 0.35
CA PRO A 255 4.95 11.05 0.89
C PRO A 255 3.58 10.92 0.19
N LEU A 256 2.50 10.91 0.99
CA LEU A 256 1.12 10.99 0.49
C LEU A 256 0.83 12.43 0.08
N VAL A 257 0.40 12.59 -1.17
CA VAL A 257 0.01 13.87 -1.77
C VAL A 257 -1.47 13.84 -2.17
N ASN A 258 -2.18 14.94 -1.95
CA ASN A 258 -3.56 15.04 -2.43
C ASN A 258 -3.61 15.39 -3.92
N ASP A 259 -2.69 16.24 -4.38
CA ASP A 259 -2.58 16.69 -5.77
C ASP A 259 -1.48 15.95 -6.52
N ILE A 260 -1.73 14.67 -6.83
CA ILE A 260 -0.78 13.84 -7.57
C ILE A 260 -0.48 14.41 -8.97
N VAL A 261 -1.47 15.00 -9.63
CA VAL A 261 -1.30 15.58 -10.98
C VAL A 261 -0.24 16.66 -10.95
N LYS A 262 -0.31 17.55 -9.95
CA LYS A 262 0.67 18.62 -9.76
C LYS A 262 1.99 18.11 -9.18
N ALA A 263 1.95 17.14 -8.28
CA ALA A 263 3.16 16.60 -7.66
C ALA A 263 4.10 15.96 -8.69
N VAL A 264 3.56 15.32 -9.72
CA VAL A 264 4.34 14.71 -10.81
C VAL A 264 5.12 15.76 -11.62
N ASP A 265 4.68 17.02 -11.69
CA ASP A 265 5.43 18.09 -12.35
C ASP A 265 6.80 18.34 -11.69
N TYR A 266 6.91 18.04 -10.39
CA TYR A 266 8.16 18.15 -9.62
C TYR A 266 9.02 16.88 -9.65
N SER A 267 8.60 15.82 -10.35
CA SER A 267 9.29 14.51 -10.35
C SER A 267 10.76 14.61 -10.72
N ASN A 268 11.09 15.45 -11.70
CA ASN A 268 12.47 15.65 -12.14
C ASN A 268 13.35 16.29 -11.04
N GLU A 269 12.81 17.22 -10.25
CA GLU A 269 13.52 17.88 -9.14
C GLU A 269 13.91 16.88 -8.06
N PHE A 270 13.07 15.88 -7.84
CA PHE A 270 13.28 14.84 -6.82
C PHE A 270 13.90 13.56 -7.37
N GLN A 271 14.28 13.52 -8.66
CA GLN A 271 14.80 12.35 -9.35
C GLN A 271 13.84 11.15 -9.24
N ILE A 272 12.55 11.42 -9.39
CA ILE A 272 11.48 10.43 -9.43
C ILE A 272 11.08 10.22 -10.89
N THR A 273 11.04 8.96 -11.33
CA THR A 273 10.54 8.61 -12.67
C THR A 273 9.06 8.27 -12.56
N PRO A 274 8.18 8.96 -13.30
CA PRO A 274 6.78 8.56 -13.41
C PRO A 274 6.67 7.11 -13.89
N VAL A 275 5.73 6.35 -13.31
CA VAL A 275 5.53 4.95 -13.67
C VAL A 275 4.88 4.85 -15.05
N SER A 276 5.50 4.11 -15.97
CA SER A 276 4.83 3.63 -17.18
C SER A 276 4.04 2.36 -16.81
N PRO A 277 2.69 2.38 -16.85
CA PRO A 277 1.89 1.29 -16.31
C PRO A 277 2.06 -0.01 -17.10
N LEU A 278 2.22 -1.14 -16.39
CA LEU A 278 2.27 -2.50 -16.92
C LEU A 278 1.03 -3.28 -16.45
N PHE A 279 0.18 -3.70 -17.37
CA PHE A 279 -1.04 -4.46 -17.09
C PHE A 279 -0.90 -5.97 -17.31
#